data_bf043cf760317b2db490e68c3d138a20
#
_entry.id   bf043cf760317b2db490e68c3d138a20
#
_cell.length_a   1.000
_cell.length_b   1.000
_cell.length_c   1.000
_cell.angle_alpha   90.00
_cell.angle_beta   90.00
_cell.angle_gamma   90.00
#
_symmetry.space_group_name_H-M   'P 1'
#
loop_
_entity.id
_entity.type
_entity.pdbx_description
1 polymer ?
#
loop_
_entity_poly.entity_id
_entity_poly.type
_entity_poly.pdbx_seq_one_letter_code
_entity_poly.pdbx_strand_id
1 'polypeptide(L)' 'VMRTYEDVDAEIMQLVRDMNSNSLTRNEYEAADDMLDELYQERERLWLKAMEDGESCYL' A
#
# COMPACT_ATOMS: atom_id res chain seq x y z
N VAL A 1 16.87 -5.77 -0.30
CA VAL A 1 16.27 -5.04 0.81
C VAL A 1 14.77 -5.25 0.79
N MET A 2 14.24 -5.70 1.89
CA MET A 2 12.80 -5.98 1.99
C MET A 2 12.04 -4.71 2.34
N ARG A 3 10.89 -4.56 1.71
CA ARG A 3 10.01 -3.44 2.01
C ARG A 3 9.26 -3.73 3.30
N THR A 4 9.15 -2.72 4.14
CA THR A 4 8.40 -2.85 5.37
C THR A 4 6.96 -2.36 5.18
N TYR A 5 6.13 -2.66 6.17
CA TYR A 5 4.75 -2.17 6.16
C TYR A 5 4.73 -0.64 6.03
N GLU A 6 5.61 0.04 6.75
CA GLU A 6 5.66 1.50 6.72
C GLU A 6 6.05 2.02 5.35
N ASP A 7 6.97 1.32 4.68
CA ASP A 7 7.38 1.72 3.34
C ASP A 7 6.20 1.66 2.37
N VAL A 8 5.46 0.56 2.42
CA VAL A 8 4.32 0.38 1.54
C VAL A 8 3.23 1.40 1.87
N ASP A 9 3.00 1.62 3.16
CA ASP A 9 1.99 2.58 3.58
C ASP A 9 2.33 3.98 3.11
N ALA A 10 3.60 4.36 3.18
CA ALA A 10 4.04 5.67 2.70
C ALA A 10 3.80 5.81 1.20
N GLU A 11 4.06 4.75 0.44
CA GLU A 11 3.80 4.79 -1.00
C GLU A 11 2.32 4.94 -1.29
N ILE A 12 1.49 4.26 -0.53
CA ILE A 12 0.04 4.38 -0.70
C ILE A 12 -0.40 5.82 -0.46
N MET A 13 0.08 6.43 0.62
CA MET A 13 -0.29 7.79 0.94
C MET A 13 0.19 8.78 -0.12
N GLN A 14 1.40 8.57 -0.62
CA GLN A 14 1.93 9.43 -1.67
C GLN A 14 1.08 9.34 -2.93
N LEU A 15 0.71 8.13 -3.30
CA LEU A 15 -0.09 7.91 -4.49
C LEU A 15 -1.49 8.52 -4.34
N VAL A 16 -2.09 8.37 -3.17
CA VAL A 16 -3.40 8.95 -2.90
C VAL A 16 -3.33 10.48 -3.01
N ARG A 17 -2.26 11.08 -2.50
CA ARG A 17 -2.09 12.52 -2.61
C ARG A 17 -1.99 12.95 -4.06
N ASP A 18 -1.23 12.22 -4.86
CA ASP A 18 -1.09 12.53 -6.27
C ASP A 18 -2.44 12.45 -6.98
N MET A 19 -3.22 11.44 -6.65
CA MET A 19 -4.54 11.27 -7.24
C MET A 19 -5.49 12.41 -6.85
N ASN A 20 -5.37 12.88 -5.61
CA ASN A 20 -6.22 13.96 -5.13
C ASN A 20 -5.82 15.34 -5.63
N SER A 21 -4.60 15.47 -6.14
CA SER A 21 -4.09 16.78 -6.55
C SER A 21 -4.63 17.25 -7.89
N ASN A 22 -5.33 16.39 -8.61
CA ASN A 22 -5.88 16.67 -9.95
C ASN A 22 -4.80 16.98 -10.98
N SER A 23 -3.58 16.54 -10.72
CA SER A 23 -2.49 16.77 -11.67
C SER A 23 -2.31 15.61 -12.63
N LEU A 24 -3.12 14.57 -12.50
CA LEU A 24 -3.01 13.38 -13.32
C LEU A 24 -4.05 13.39 -14.42
N THR A 25 -3.66 12.91 -15.60
CA THR A 25 -4.63 12.68 -16.67
C THR A 25 -5.47 11.45 -16.32
N ARG A 26 -6.53 11.25 -17.09
CA ARG A 26 -7.39 10.10 -16.86
C ARG A 26 -6.62 8.79 -16.94
N ASN A 27 -5.76 8.66 -17.95
CA ASN A 27 -4.97 7.45 -18.11
C ASN A 27 -4.01 7.26 -16.93
N GLU A 28 -3.41 8.34 -16.48
CA GLU A 28 -2.51 8.28 -15.34
C GLU A 28 -3.27 7.92 -14.07
N TYR A 29 -4.46 8.45 -13.93
CA TYR A 29 -5.28 8.16 -12.77
C TYR A 29 -5.63 6.67 -12.71
N GLU A 30 -6.02 6.10 -13.86
CA GLU A 30 -6.36 4.69 -13.90
C GLU A 30 -5.16 3.81 -13.58
N ALA A 31 -3.99 4.18 -14.11
CA ALA A 31 -2.78 3.44 -13.80
C ALA A 31 -2.43 3.54 -12.32
N ALA A 32 -2.61 4.72 -11.74
CA ALA A 32 -2.37 4.92 -10.33
C ALA A 32 -3.32 4.08 -9.48
N ASP A 33 -4.56 3.98 -9.90
CA ASP A 33 -5.55 3.19 -9.18
C ASP A 33 -5.15 1.71 -9.16
N ASP A 34 -4.67 1.21 -10.29
CA ASP A 34 -4.18 -0.17 -10.35
C ASP A 34 -3.00 -0.38 -9.40
N MET A 35 -2.06 0.56 -9.42
CA MET A 35 -0.91 0.47 -8.53
C MET A 35 -1.34 0.52 -7.07
N LEU A 36 -2.32 1.34 -6.78
CA LEU A 36 -2.83 1.48 -5.42
C LEU A 36 -3.43 0.17 -4.94
N ASP A 37 -4.16 -0.50 -5.81
CA ASP A 37 -4.76 -1.79 -5.46
C ASP A 37 -3.69 -2.81 -5.11
N GLU A 38 -2.62 -2.86 -5.91
CA GLU A 38 -1.52 -3.77 -5.62
C GLU A 38 -0.83 -3.43 -4.30
N LEU A 39 -0.66 -2.14 -4.04
CA LEU A 39 -0.03 -1.71 -2.80
C LEU A 39 -0.87 -2.09 -1.59
N TYR A 40 -2.19 -1.95 -1.69
CA TYR A 40 -3.06 -2.37 -0.61
C TYR A 40 -2.92 -3.86 -0.34
N GLN A 41 -2.85 -4.66 -1.38
CA GLN A 41 -2.69 -6.10 -1.22
C GLN A 41 -1.34 -6.43 -0.57
N GLU A 42 -0.30 -5.77 -1.01
CA GLU A 42 1.02 -5.99 -0.43
C GLU A 42 1.05 -5.59 1.04
N ARG A 43 0.43 -4.45 1.36
CA ARG A 43 0.37 -3.99 2.74
C ARG A 43 -0.36 -4.99 3.63
N GLU A 44 -1.45 -5.53 3.13
CA GLU A 44 -2.22 -6.51 3.89
C GLU A 44 -1.40 -7.76 4.14
N ARG A 45 -0.66 -8.22 3.14
CA ARG A 45 0.19 -9.40 3.31
C ARG A 45 1.24 -9.17 4.39
N LEU A 46 1.87 -8.00 4.36
CA LEU A 46 2.89 -7.67 5.35
C LEU A 46 2.30 -7.64 6.76
N TRP A 47 1.11 -7.09 6.87
CA TRP A 47 0.43 -7.01 8.14
C TRP A 47 0.09 -8.39 8.68
N LEU A 48 -0.46 -9.25 7.81
CA LEU A 48 -0.81 -10.61 8.21
C LEU A 48 0.42 -11.41 8.60
N LYS A 49 1.51 -11.21 7.85
CA LYS A 49 2.73 -11.93 8.15
C LYS A 49 3.29 -11.53 9.52
N ALA A 50 3.22 -10.24 9.82
CA ALA A 50 3.67 -9.76 11.12
C ALA A 50 2.83 -10.37 12.24
N MET A 51 1.55 -10.50 12.02
CA MET A 51 0.68 -11.14 13.01
C MET A 51 1.04 -12.61 13.22
N GLU A 52 1.30 -13.32 12.12
CA GLU A 52 1.68 -14.72 12.24
C GLU A 52 2.96 -14.90 13.00
N ASP A 53 3.91 -13.99 12.77
CA ASP A 53 5.23 -14.14 13.37
C ASP A 53 5.23 -13.88 14.87
N GLY A 54 4.39 -12.98 15.33
CA GLY A 54 4.55 -12.57 16.70
C GLY A 54 3.30 -12.51 17.55
N GLU A 55 2.17 -12.33 16.92
CA GLU A 55 0.96 -11.97 17.66
C GLU A 55 -0.02 -13.11 17.84
N SER A 56 0.23 -14.21 17.18
CA SER A 56 -0.70 -15.32 17.27
C SER A 56 -0.79 -15.85 18.70
N CYS A 57 0.19 -15.57 19.52
CA CYS A 57 0.26 -16.14 20.84
C CYS A 57 -0.77 -15.55 21.80
N TYR A 58 -1.29 -14.40 21.53
CA TYR A 58 -2.21 -13.82 22.50
C TYR A 58 -3.64 -14.34 22.34
N LEU A 59 -3.84 -15.13 21.37
CA LEU A 59 -5.13 -15.77 21.21
C LEU A 59 -5.22 -16.96 22.15
#